data_6fc414c13474e0c65a91eddcd864174e
#
_entry.id   6fc414c13474e0c65a91eddcd864174e
#
_cell.length_a   1.000
_cell.length_b   1.000
_cell.length_c   1.000
_cell.angle_alpha   90.00
_cell.angle_beta   90.00
_cell.angle_gamma   90.00
#
_symmetry.space_group_name_H-M   'P 1'
#
loop_
_entity.id
_entity.type
_entity.pdbx_description
1 polymer ?
#
loop_
_entity_poly.entity_id
_entity_poly.type
_entity_poly.pdbx_seq_one_letter_code
_entity_poly.pdbx_strand_id
1 'polypeptide(L)'
;MDKQQCMKDKKILASELRNKSVLISGATGLIGARVVAYLVELNKTEDANIKIVALYRSKEKLKTEFKHLIGNSQVEFIEYRIGDKIQDIQDVDYIIHCAGVSGGLKMHLKNPVKVFDIGITGTRDLLEFAVEHHCKGFLYVSTYEVYGSISQDDLIKEDSLCELDTFTLRNIYAEIKRLCESLCCAYSSQYGIETYAVRLTST
;
A
#
# COMPACT_ATOMS: atom_id res chain seq x y z
N MET A 1 8.02 3.28 21.87
CA MET A 1 7.31 1.99 21.88
C MET A 1 8.11 1.00 22.69
N ASP A 2 7.49 0.36 23.66
CA ASP A 2 8.14 -0.61 24.55
C ASP A 2 8.58 -1.86 23.74
N LYS A 3 9.82 -2.35 23.99
CA LYS A 3 10.35 -3.55 23.32
C LYS A 3 9.47 -4.79 23.54
N GLN A 4 8.88 -4.93 24.73
CA GLN A 4 8.01 -6.05 25.05
C GLN A 4 6.70 -6.00 24.24
N GLN A 5 6.10 -4.81 24.11
CA GLN A 5 4.92 -4.63 23.27
C GLN A 5 5.21 -4.93 21.80
N CYS A 6 6.32 -4.40 21.28
CA CYS A 6 6.75 -4.68 19.89
C CYS A 6 6.95 -6.18 19.62
N MET A 7 7.55 -6.93 20.56
CA MET A 7 7.71 -8.40 20.43
C MET A 7 6.38 -9.14 20.48
N LYS A 8 5.43 -8.68 21.32
CA LYS A 8 4.08 -9.25 21.39
C LYS A 8 3.32 -9.03 20.09
N ASP A 9 3.32 -7.80 19.57
CA ASP A 9 2.65 -7.43 18.32
C ASP A 9 3.22 -8.21 17.14
N LYS A 10 4.54 -8.42 17.10
CA LYS A 10 5.22 -9.23 16.09
C LYS A 10 4.71 -10.68 16.08
N LYS A 11 4.58 -11.31 17.25
CA LYS A 11 4.08 -12.68 17.38
C LYS A 11 2.61 -12.81 16.98
N ILE A 12 1.79 -11.84 17.36
CA ILE A 12 0.37 -11.79 16.97
C ILE A 12 0.28 -11.72 15.45
N LEU A 13 0.98 -10.77 14.82
CA LEU A 13 0.96 -10.61 13.37
C LEU A 13 1.46 -11.85 12.64
N ALA A 14 2.53 -12.49 13.13
CA ALA A 14 3.04 -13.72 12.56
C ALA A 14 2.02 -14.86 12.66
N SER A 15 1.27 -14.95 13.75
CA SER A 15 0.20 -15.94 13.95
C SER A 15 -0.96 -15.71 12.98
N GLU A 16 -1.42 -14.47 12.83
CA GLU A 16 -2.53 -14.10 11.94
C GLU A 16 -2.18 -14.29 10.45
N LEU A 17 -0.94 -14.05 10.08
CA LEU A 17 -0.45 -14.21 8.71
C LEU A 17 0.12 -15.60 8.42
N ARG A 18 0.11 -16.54 9.36
CA ARG A 18 0.67 -17.88 9.17
C ARG A 18 0.01 -18.61 8.00
N ASN A 19 0.86 -19.09 7.07
CA ASN A 19 0.44 -19.76 5.83
C ASN A 19 -0.49 -18.91 4.95
N LYS A 20 -0.40 -17.59 5.03
CA LYS A 20 -1.15 -16.65 4.21
C LYS A 20 -0.31 -16.11 3.07
N SER A 21 -1.00 -15.64 2.03
CA SER A 21 -0.38 -14.95 0.92
C SER A 21 -0.67 -13.44 1.00
N VAL A 22 0.39 -12.63 0.91
CA VAL A 22 0.29 -11.17 0.96
C VAL A 22 0.87 -10.57 -0.31
N LEU A 23 0.04 -9.84 -1.06
CA LEU A 23 0.47 -9.09 -2.23
C LEU A 23 0.82 -7.65 -1.83
N ILE A 24 2.00 -7.21 -2.22
CA ILE A 24 2.49 -5.84 -1.95
C ILE A 24 2.68 -5.11 -3.29
N SER A 25 1.88 -4.07 -3.52
CA SER A 25 2.12 -3.18 -4.65
C SER A 25 3.12 -2.09 -4.29
N GLY A 26 3.88 -1.62 -5.27
CA GLY A 26 4.93 -0.64 -4.99
C GLY A 26 6.05 -1.19 -4.10
N ALA A 27 6.32 -2.50 -4.19
CA ALA A 27 7.27 -3.22 -3.35
C ALA A 27 8.68 -2.63 -3.37
N THR A 28 9.12 -2.01 -4.46
CA THR A 28 10.43 -1.35 -4.58
C THR A 28 10.45 0.11 -4.13
N GLY A 29 9.35 0.61 -3.55
CA GLY A 29 9.27 1.93 -2.92
C GLY A 29 9.73 1.91 -1.46
N LEU A 30 9.85 3.10 -0.85
CA LEU A 30 10.34 3.25 0.52
C LEU A 30 9.54 2.40 1.53
N ILE A 31 8.21 2.48 1.49
CA ILE A 31 7.33 1.76 2.42
C ILE A 31 7.23 0.29 2.01
N GLY A 32 6.92 0.00 0.74
CA GLY A 32 6.75 -1.36 0.25
C GLY A 32 7.97 -2.25 0.47
N ALA A 33 9.17 -1.71 0.28
CA ALA A 33 10.41 -2.44 0.53
C ALA A 33 10.58 -2.82 2.02
N ARG A 34 10.16 -1.95 2.94
CA ARG A 34 10.18 -2.23 4.38
C ARG A 34 9.15 -3.27 4.77
N VAL A 35 7.96 -3.21 4.16
CA VAL A 35 6.92 -4.24 4.36
C VAL A 35 7.42 -5.61 3.90
N VAL A 36 7.96 -5.72 2.69
CA VAL A 36 8.53 -6.98 2.18
C VAL A 36 9.63 -7.50 3.10
N ALA A 37 10.57 -6.65 3.50
CA ALA A 37 11.66 -7.04 4.40
C ALA A 37 11.13 -7.53 5.76
N TYR A 38 10.11 -6.88 6.30
CA TYR A 38 9.51 -7.27 7.57
C TYR A 38 8.77 -8.61 7.49
N LEU A 39 8.01 -8.87 6.42
CA LEU A 39 7.36 -10.16 6.21
C LEU A 39 8.36 -11.30 6.04
N VAL A 40 9.47 -11.05 5.34
CA VAL A 40 10.59 -12.01 5.25
C VAL A 40 11.21 -12.26 6.63
N GLU A 41 11.32 -11.23 7.46
CA GLU A 41 11.81 -11.38 8.83
C GLU A 41 10.84 -12.21 9.69
N LEU A 42 9.53 -12.01 9.58
CA LEU A 42 8.53 -12.84 10.26
C LEU A 42 8.67 -14.31 9.87
N ASN A 43 8.88 -14.61 8.61
CA ASN A 43 9.12 -15.97 8.15
C ASN A 43 10.36 -16.60 8.82
N LYS A 44 11.43 -15.82 8.98
CA LYS A 44 12.69 -16.30 9.57
C LYS A 44 12.64 -16.47 11.09
N THR A 45 11.96 -15.55 11.79
CA THR A 45 12.03 -15.49 13.26
C THR A 45 10.84 -16.11 13.98
N GLU A 46 9.69 -16.16 13.32
CA GLU A 46 8.42 -16.67 13.90
C GLU A 46 7.85 -17.87 13.13
N ASP A 47 8.58 -18.36 12.13
CA ASP A 47 8.15 -19.49 11.27
C ASP A 47 6.73 -19.27 10.71
N ALA A 48 6.46 -18.05 10.22
CA ALA A 48 5.12 -17.66 9.78
C ALA A 48 4.72 -18.25 8.43
N ASN A 49 5.69 -18.67 7.60
CA ASN A 49 5.46 -19.27 6.28
C ASN A 49 4.54 -18.42 5.38
N ILE A 50 4.76 -17.10 5.36
CA ILE A 50 3.99 -16.15 4.55
C ILE A 50 4.49 -16.23 3.10
N LYS A 51 3.60 -16.44 2.14
CA LYS A 51 3.90 -16.25 0.71
C LYS A 51 3.82 -14.75 0.39
N ILE A 52 4.90 -14.19 -0.13
CA ILE A 52 5.02 -12.76 -0.41
C ILE A 52 5.01 -12.55 -1.92
N VAL A 53 4.01 -11.83 -2.44
CA VAL A 53 3.92 -11.45 -3.85
C VAL A 53 4.26 -9.97 -3.96
N ALA A 54 5.42 -9.65 -4.52
CA ALA A 54 5.96 -8.31 -4.57
C ALA A 54 5.85 -7.73 -6.00
N LEU A 55 4.90 -6.80 -6.21
CA LEU A 55 4.73 -6.14 -7.49
C LEU A 55 5.76 -5.02 -7.67
N TYR A 56 6.51 -5.08 -8.76
CA TYR A 56 7.52 -4.06 -9.09
C TYR A 56 7.35 -3.53 -10.52
N ARG A 57 7.82 -2.30 -10.78
CA ARG A 57 7.81 -1.67 -12.10
C ARG A 57 9.20 -1.60 -12.74
N SER A 58 10.25 -1.45 -11.96
CA SER A 58 11.63 -1.27 -12.44
C SER A 58 12.51 -2.43 -12.01
N LYS A 59 13.05 -3.16 -12.99
CA LYS A 59 14.02 -4.25 -12.79
C LYS A 59 15.31 -3.76 -12.11
N GLU A 60 15.71 -2.52 -12.37
CA GLU A 60 16.90 -1.92 -11.75
C GLU A 60 16.69 -1.71 -10.26
N LYS A 61 15.54 -1.12 -9.87
CA LYS A 61 15.17 -0.96 -8.46
C LYS A 61 15.01 -2.31 -7.77
N LEU A 62 14.39 -3.29 -8.42
CA LEU A 62 14.30 -4.65 -7.88
C LEU A 62 15.68 -5.22 -7.55
N LYS A 63 16.61 -5.13 -8.49
CA LYS A 63 17.99 -5.63 -8.28
C LYS A 63 18.73 -4.89 -7.17
N THR A 64 18.48 -3.60 -7.00
CA THR A 64 19.09 -2.79 -5.94
C THR A 64 18.52 -3.15 -4.57
N GLU A 65 17.20 -3.16 -4.44
CA GLU A 65 16.54 -3.35 -3.14
C GLU A 65 16.56 -4.83 -2.68
N PHE A 66 16.36 -5.76 -3.61
CA PHE A 66 16.05 -7.15 -3.30
C PHE A 66 17.01 -8.18 -3.90
N LYS A 67 18.23 -7.79 -4.25
CA LYS A 67 19.24 -8.73 -4.78
C LYS A 67 19.39 -9.98 -3.91
N HIS A 68 19.30 -9.82 -2.60
CA HIS A 68 19.45 -10.89 -1.62
C HIS A 68 18.20 -11.77 -1.45
N LEU A 69 17.05 -11.38 -2.02
CA LEU A 69 15.80 -12.13 -1.98
C LEU A 69 15.45 -12.78 -3.32
N ILE A 70 16.18 -12.48 -4.39
CA ILE A 70 15.96 -13.12 -5.69
C ILE A 70 16.29 -14.61 -5.55
N GLY A 71 15.31 -15.47 -5.88
CA GLY A 71 15.41 -16.91 -5.67
C GLY A 71 14.95 -17.42 -4.30
N ASN A 72 14.49 -16.56 -3.41
CA ASN A 72 13.84 -16.97 -2.18
C ASN A 72 12.48 -17.62 -2.51
N SER A 73 12.25 -18.84 -2.08
CA SER A 73 11.03 -19.60 -2.37
C SER A 73 9.75 -19.01 -1.80
N GLN A 74 9.84 -18.14 -0.81
CA GLN A 74 8.71 -17.47 -0.16
C GLN A 74 8.40 -16.09 -0.77
N VAL A 75 9.23 -15.58 -1.70
CA VAL A 75 9.07 -14.25 -2.31
C VAL A 75 9.00 -14.38 -3.82
N GLU A 76 7.85 -14.06 -4.37
CA GLU A 76 7.61 -13.98 -5.79
C GLU A 76 7.63 -12.53 -6.25
N PHE A 77 8.47 -12.20 -7.23
CA PHE A 77 8.57 -10.85 -7.81
C PHE A 77 7.89 -10.81 -9.17
N ILE A 78 6.87 -9.95 -9.31
CA ILE A 78 6.08 -9.84 -10.54
C ILE A 78 6.18 -8.42 -11.10
N GLU A 79 6.55 -8.32 -12.39
CA GLU A 79 6.54 -7.03 -13.08
C GLU A 79 5.08 -6.61 -13.34
N TYR A 80 4.71 -5.44 -12.84
CA TYR A 80 3.37 -4.91 -12.98
C TYR A 80 3.41 -3.41 -13.30
N ARG A 81 2.61 -3.01 -14.26
CA ARG A 81 2.35 -1.60 -14.60
C ARG A 81 0.86 -1.34 -14.46
N ILE A 82 0.52 -0.20 -13.91
CA ILE A 82 -0.87 0.21 -13.71
C ILE A 82 -1.60 0.21 -15.06
N GLY A 83 -2.78 -0.40 -15.08
CA GLY A 83 -3.56 -0.66 -16.29
C GLY A 83 -3.26 -1.99 -16.96
N ASP A 84 -2.20 -2.71 -16.58
CA ASP A 84 -2.00 -4.08 -17.02
C ASP A 84 -2.91 -5.03 -16.21
N LYS A 85 -3.36 -6.12 -16.84
CA LYS A 85 -3.99 -7.19 -16.06
C LYS A 85 -2.96 -7.85 -15.16
N ILE A 86 -3.30 -8.00 -13.90
CA ILE A 86 -2.53 -8.79 -12.96
C ILE A 86 -2.82 -10.25 -13.29
N GLN A 87 -1.89 -10.89 -14.02
CA GLN A 87 -2.06 -12.27 -14.51
C GLN A 87 -1.25 -13.22 -13.65
N ASP A 88 -1.70 -14.48 -13.62
CA ASP A 88 -0.98 -15.63 -13.03
C ASP A 88 -0.72 -15.57 -11.52
N ILE A 89 -1.41 -14.69 -10.79
CA ILE A 89 -1.37 -14.67 -9.33
C ILE A 89 -2.64 -15.36 -8.81
N GLN A 90 -2.46 -16.46 -8.08
CA GLN A 90 -3.54 -17.18 -7.43
C GLN A 90 -3.33 -17.16 -5.91
N ASP A 91 -4.42 -17.34 -5.18
CA ASP A 91 -4.40 -17.53 -3.72
C ASP A 91 -3.78 -16.34 -2.93
N VAL A 92 -4.24 -15.12 -3.18
CA VAL A 92 -3.88 -13.94 -2.37
C VAL A 92 -4.89 -13.75 -1.25
N ASP A 93 -4.44 -13.82 0.00
CA ASP A 93 -5.29 -13.55 1.16
C ASP A 93 -5.43 -12.06 1.46
N TYR A 94 -4.34 -11.29 1.34
CA TYR A 94 -4.29 -9.87 1.70
C TYR A 94 -3.51 -9.04 0.69
N ILE A 95 -3.93 -7.80 0.52
CA ILE A 95 -3.23 -6.83 -0.33
C ILE A 95 -2.78 -5.64 0.50
N ILE A 96 -1.52 -5.23 0.36
CA ILE A 96 -0.98 -3.98 0.89
C ILE A 96 -0.62 -3.07 -0.28
N HIS A 97 -1.44 -2.05 -0.50
CA HIS A 97 -1.27 -1.14 -1.61
C HIS A 97 -0.38 0.05 -1.23
N CYS A 98 0.92 -0.08 -1.47
CA CYS A 98 1.92 0.97 -1.24
C CYS A 98 2.27 1.74 -2.51
N ALA A 99 1.79 1.32 -3.68
CA ALA A 99 2.10 2.01 -4.93
C ALA A 99 1.47 3.41 -4.94
N GLY A 100 2.25 4.36 -5.42
CA GLY A 100 1.83 5.74 -5.58
C GLY A 100 2.81 6.48 -6.47
N VAL A 101 2.52 7.75 -6.75
CA VAL A 101 3.42 8.57 -7.54
C VAL A 101 4.61 8.98 -6.70
N SER A 102 5.77 8.37 -6.97
CA SER A 102 7.04 8.77 -6.39
C SER A 102 7.60 10.02 -7.09
N GLY A 103 8.27 10.89 -6.35
CA GLY A 103 8.92 12.08 -6.92
C GLY A 103 8.53 13.39 -6.25
N GLY A 104 7.67 13.33 -5.25
CA GLY A 104 7.26 14.47 -4.45
C GLY A 104 6.54 15.57 -5.24
N LEU A 105 6.33 16.71 -4.61
CA LEU A 105 5.55 17.83 -5.14
C LEU A 105 6.00 18.28 -6.55
N LYS A 106 7.30 18.33 -6.81
CA LYS A 106 7.83 18.76 -8.12
C LYS A 106 7.36 17.87 -9.26
N MET A 107 7.27 16.56 -9.03
CA MET A 107 6.79 15.61 -10.01
C MET A 107 5.27 15.72 -10.20
N HIS A 108 4.54 15.92 -9.10
CA HIS A 108 3.08 16.10 -9.13
C HIS A 108 2.69 17.35 -9.92
N LEU A 109 3.37 18.48 -9.70
CA LEU A 109 3.12 19.70 -10.43
C LEU A 109 3.50 19.64 -11.92
N LYS A 110 4.51 18.84 -12.28
CA LYS A 110 4.94 18.67 -13.67
C LYS A 110 4.00 17.81 -14.49
N ASN A 111 3.37 16.79 -13.88
CA ASN A 111 2.54 15.81 -14.58
C ASN A 111 1.25 15.49 -13.80
N PRO A 112 0.40 16.49 -13.52
CA PRO A 112 -0.75 16.30 -12.63
C PRO A 112 -1.75 15.26 -13.13
N VAL A 113 -2.06 15.21 -14.42
CA VAL A 113 -2.96 14.23 -15.01
C VAL A 113 -2.44 12.80 -14.79
N LYS A 114 -1.14 12.59 -14.98
CA LYS A 114 -0.53 11.28 -14.72
C LYS A 114 -0.61 10.85 -13.25
N VAL A 115 -0.64 11.79 -12.33
CA VAL A 115 -0.82 11.50 -10.90
C VAL A 115 -2.21 10.95 -10.64
N PHE A 116 -3.25 11.50 -11.28
CA PHE A 116 -4.61 10.97 -11.26
C PHE A 116 -4.67 9.54 -11.81
N ASP A 117 -4.15 9.33 -13.03
CA ASP A 117 -4.18 8.02 -13.68
C ASP A 117 -3.53 6.94 -12.81
N ILE A 118 -2.35 7.23 -12.30
CA ILE A 118 -1.61 6.27 -11.47
C ILE A 118 -2.34 6.01 -10.15
N GLY A 119 -2.81 7.04 -9.47
CA GLY A 119 -3.43 6.90 -8.16
C GLY A 119 -4.76 6.15 -8.25
N ILE A 120 -5.67 6.62 -9.10
CA ILE A 120 -7.03 6.10 -9.17
C ILE A 120 -7.08 4.75 -9.86
N THR A 121 -6.50 4.65 -11.07
CA THR A 121 -6.51 3.39 -11.85
C THR A 121 -5.78 2.28 -11.07
N GLY A 122 -4.58 2.58 -10.52
CA GLY A 122 -3.83 1.58 -9.78
C GLY A 122 -4.53 1.09 -8.51
N THR A 123 -5.26 1.97 -7.82
CA THR A 123 -6.06 1.55 -6.65
C THR A 123 -7.26 0.72 -7.08
N ARG A 124 -7.96 1.13 -8.14
CA ARG A 124 -9.11 0.40 -8.67
C ARG A 124 -8.72 -0.99 -9.18
N ASP A 125 -7.67 -1.09 -9.99
CA ASP A 125 -7.20 -2.37 -10.54
C ASP A 125 -6.92 -3.39 -9.41
N LEU A 126 -6.30 -2.95 -8.31
CA LEU A 126 -6.02 -3.82 -7.17
C LEU A 126 -7.25 -4.14 -6.32
N LEU A 127 -8.22 -3.24 -6.23
CA LEU A 127 -9.50 -3.52 -5.57
C LEU A 127 -10.34 -4.49 -6.38
N GLU A 128 -10.39 -4.35 -7.71
CA GLU A 128 -11.03 -5.30 -8.63
C GLU A 128 -10.37 -6.69 -8.49
N PHE A 129 -9.05 -6.75 -8.54
CA PHE A 129 -8.30 -7.98 -8.28
C PHE A 129 -8.67 -8.60 -6.92
N ALA A 130 -8.75 -7.79 -5.87
CA ALA A 130 -9.08 -8.26 -4.54
C ALA A 130 -10.47 -8.91 -4.46
N VAL A 131 -11.46 -8.34 -5.17
CA VAL A 131 -12.82 -8.88 -5.26
C VAL A 131 -12.82 -10.18 -6.08
N GLU A 132 -12.20 -10.18 -7.27
CA GLU A 132 -12.14 -11.34 -8.17
C GLU A 132 -11.45 -12.54 -7.52
N HIS A 133 -10.43 -12.32 -6.70
CA HIS A 133 -9.66 -13.36 -6.01
C HIS A 133 -10.11 -13.63 -4.58
N HIS A 134 -11.24 -13.05 -4.15
CA HIS A 134 -11.81 -13.25 -2.80
C HIS A 134 -10.81 -12.96 -1.68
N CYS A 135 -9.99 -11.93 -1.84
CA CYS A 135 -9.06 -11.51 -0.80
C CYS A 135 -9.79 -11.17 0.51
N LYS A 136 -9.18 -11.48 1.64
CA LYS A 136 -9.75 -11.24 2.98
C LYS A 136 -9.67 -9.78 3.39
N GLY A 137 -8.64 -9.06 2.91
CA GLY A 137 -8.47 -7.68 3.28
C GLY A 137 -7.55 -6.91 2.33
N PHE A 138 -7.79 -5.60 2.29
CA PHE A 138 -7.07 -4.64 1.47
C PHE A 138 -6.62 -3.45 2.33
N LEU A 139 -5.32 -3.28 2.50
CA LEU A 139 -4.73 -2.15 3.22
C LEU A 139 -4.23 -1.10 2.22
N TYR A 140 -4.83 0.08 2.27
CA TYR A 140 -4.41 1.23 1.48
C TYR A 140 -3.45 2.12 2.25
N VAL A 141 -2.27 2.38 1.70
CA VAL A 141 -1.33 3.33 2.27
C VAL A 141 -1.68 4.73 1.80
N SER A 142 -2.36 5.48 2.65
CA SER A 142 -2.77 6.87 2.47
C SER A 142 -1.72 7.83 3.05
N THR A 143 -2.10 9.07 3.30
CA THR A 143 -1.21 10.15 3.76
C THR A 143 -1.94 11.09 4.71
N TYR A 144 -1.22 11.72 5.63
CA TYR A 144 -1.74 12.80 6.47
C TYR A 144 -2.21 14.03 5.64
N GLU A 145 -1.74 14.19 4.41
CA GLU A 145 -2.15 15.30 3.54
C GLU A 145 -3.66 15.28 3.22
N VAL A 146 -4.34 14.16 3.41
CA VAL A 146 -5.81 14.07 3.28
C VAL A 146 -6.56 14.96 4.28
N TYR A 147 -5.93 15.34 5.38
CA TYR A 147 -6.52 16.29 6.33
C TYR A 147 -6.53 17.74 5.83
N GLY A 148 -5.75 18.08 4.79
CA GLY A 148 -5.74 19.42 4.21
C GLY A 148 -4.97 20.43 5.05
N SER A 149 -5.42 21.69 5.00
CA SER A 149 -4.80 22.80 5.76
C SER A 149 -5.26 22.75 7.21
N ILE A 150 -4.29 22.63 8.11
CA ILE A 150 -4.50 22.51 9.54
C ILE A 150 -3.85 23.69 10.24
N SER A 151 -4.54 24.26 11.25
CA SER A 151 -3.92 25.21 12.16
C SER A 151 -2.76 24.54 12.92
N GLN A 152 -1.66 25.29 13.14
CA GLN A 152 -0.48 24.75 13.82
C GLN A 152 -0.75 24.33 15.28
N ASP A 153 -1.84 24.82 15.87
CA ASP A 153 -2.20 24.58 17.27
C ASP A 153 -3.19 23.42 17.45
N ASP A 154 -3.68 22.82 16.35
CA ASP A 154 -4.69 21.78 16.43
C ASP A 154 -4.07 20.37 16.38
N LEU A 155 -4.45 19.52 17.34
CA LEU A 155 -4.20 18.09 17.26
C LEU A 155 -5.15 17.46 16.27
N ILE A 156 -4.61 16.87 15.21
CA ILE A 156 -5.39 16.16 14.18
C ILE A 156 -5.87 14.84 14.76
N LYS A 157 -7.16 14.57 14.60
CA LYS A 157 -7.79 13.28 14.85
C LYS A 157 -8.19 12.64 13.52
N GLU A 158 -8.47 11.34 13.51
CA GLU A 158 -8.87 10.63 12.30
C GLU A 158 -10.19 11.13 11.70
N ASP A 159 -11.06 11.70 12.51
CA ASP A 159 -12.35 12.33 12.12
C ASP A 159 -12.24 13.83 11.82
N SER A 160 -11.05 14.42 11.88
CA SER A 160 -10.84 15.83 11.56
C SER A 160 -11.21 16.13 10.10
N LEU A 161 -12.12 17.09 9.91
CA LEU A 161 -12.52 17.59 8.59
C LEU A 161 -11.79 18.92 8.33
N CYS A 162 -10.91 18.92 7.32
CA CYS A 162 -10.16 20.10 6.95
C CYS A 162 -10.40 20.47 5.49
N GLU A 163 -10.30 21.75 5.18
CA GLU A 163 -10.50 22.27 3.84
C GLU A 163 -9.31 21.96 2.92
N LEU A 164 -9.63 21.57 1.69
CA LEU A 164 -8.68 21.49 0.58
C LEU A 164 -9.26 22.27 -0.60
N ASP A 165 -8.49 23.22 -1.11
CA ASP A 165 -8.83 23.89 -2.36
C ASP A 165 -8.55 22.97 -3.55
N THR A 166 -9.62 22.50 -4.19
CA THR A 166 -9.56 21.56 -5.32
C THR A 166 -8.99 22.17 -6.60
N PHE A 167 -8.96 23.51 -6.73
CA PHE A 167 -8.39 24.21 -7.88
C PHE A 167 -6.89 24.49 -7.74
N THR A 168 -6.29 24.11 -6.63
CA THR A 168 -4.85 24.25 -6.42
C THR A 168 -4.13 22.96 -6.79
N LEU A 169 -3.23 23.02 -7.79
CA LEU A 169 -2.45 21.87 -8.26
C LEU A 169 -1.66 21.17 -7.14
N ARG A 170 -1.25 21.90 -6.10
CA ARG A 170 -0.56 21.35 -4.93
C ARG A 170 -1.40 20.28 -4.22
N ASN A 171 -2.70 20.42 -4.24
CA ASN A 171 -3.61 19.57 -3.49
C ASN A 171 -4.07 18.32 -4.25
N ILE A 172 -3.75 18.20 -5.55
CA ILE A 172 -4.13 17.06 -6.39
C ILE A 172 -3.76 15.71 -5.74
N TYR A 173 -2.57 15.61 -5.16
CA TYR A 173 -2.13 14.38 -4.50
C TYR A 173 -3.02 14.01 -3.31
N ALA A 174 -3.34 14.99 -2.47
CA ALA A 174 -4.22 14.78 -1.32
C ALA A 174 -5.65 14.41 -1.75
N GLU A 175 -6.18 15.08 -2.78
CA GLU A 175 -7.51 14.77 -3.34
C GLU A 175 -7.58 13.36 -3.95
N ILE A 176 -6.55 12.93 -4.66
CA ILE A 176 -6.46 11.56 -5.17
C ILE A 176 -6.45 10.56 -4.00
N LYS A 177 -5.69 10.83 -2.95
CA LYS A 177 -5.65 9.98 -1.77
C LYS A 177 -7.02 9.88 -1.07
N ARG A 178 -7.74 10.99 -0.92
CA ARG A 178 -9.14 11.03 -0.43
C ARG A 178 -10.06 10.18 -1.32
N LEU A 179 -9.98 10.36 -2.63
CA LEU A 179 -10.79 9.59 -3.57
C LEU A 179 -10.50 8.09 -3.48
N CYS A 180 -9.24 7.71 -3.33
CA CYS A 180 -8.86 6.31 -3.16
C CYS A 180 -9.34 5.72 -1.82
N GLU A 181 -9.35 6.49 -0.73
CA GLU A 181 -10.02 6.07 0.52
C GLU A 181 -11.52 5.87 0.31
N SER A 182 -12.17 6.76 -0.45
CA SER A 182 -13.59 6.61 -0.82
C SER A 182 -13.84 5.39 -1.71
N LEU A 183 -12.93 5.07 -2.64
CA LEU A 183 -13.00 3.83 -3.42
C LEU A 183 -12.91 2.60 -2.52
N CYS A 184 -11.99 2.57 -1.56
CA CYS A 184 -11.89 1.48 -0.58
C CYS A 184 -13.22 1.29 0.16
N CYS A 185 -13.83 2.38 0.64
CA CYS A 185 -15.12 2.36 1.32
C CYS A 185 -16.24 1.82 0.40
N ALA A 186 -16.28 2.27 -0.86
CA ALA A 186 -17.29 1.84 -1.84
C ALA A 186 -17.17 0.35 -2.15
N TYR A 187 -15.94 -0.16 -2.37
CA TYR A 187 -15.70 -1.59 -2.61
C TYR A 187 -16.03 -2.45 -1.39
N SER A 188 -15.71 -1.98 -0.20
CA SER A 188 -16.11 -2.64 1.04
C SER A 188 -17.63 -2.76 1.17
N SER A 189 -18.34 -1.67 0.93
CA SER A 189 -19.82 -1.65 1.00
C SER A 189 -20.49 -2.50 -0.07
N GLN A 190 -19.99 -2.47 -1.30
CA GLN A 190 -20.63 -3.13 -2.43
C GLN A 190 -20.28 -4.62 -2.55
N TYR A 191 -19.03 -4.99 -2.23
CA TYR A 191 -18.52 -6.33 -2.47
C TYR A 191 -18.15 -7.09 -1.19
N GLY A 192 -18.24 -6.45 -0.02
CA GLY A 192 -18.00 -7.08 1.28
C GLY A 192 -16.52 -7.35 1.60
N ILE A 193 -15.57 -6.79 0.84
CA ILE A 193 -14.15 -6.92 1.16
C ILE A 193 -13.79 -5.99 2.33
N GLU A 194 -13.02 -6.49 3.29
CA GLU A 194 -12.49 -5.64 4.36
C GLU A 194 -11.43 -4.69 3.83
N THR A 195 -11.63 -3.39 3.99
CA THR A 195 -10.67 -2.38 3.55
C THR A 195 -10.25 -1.47 4.69
N TYR A 196 -8.97 -1.14 4.73
CA TYR A 196 -8.36 -0.28 5.74
C TYR A 196 -7.49 0.78 5.05
N ALA A 197 -7.48 2.00 5.59
CA ALA A 197 -6.57 3.06 5.14
C ALA A 197 -5.66 3.50 6.30
N VAL A 198 -4.36 3.57 6.04
CA VAL A 198 -3.39 4.11 7.01
C VAL A 198 -2.86 5.45 6.51
N ARG A 199 -3.11 6.52 7.25
CA ARG A 199 -2.68 7.89 6.92
C ARG A 199 -1.32 8.15 7.54
N LEU A 200 -0.27 7.86 6.77
CA LEU A 200 1.10 8.03 7.24
C LEU A 200 1.48 9.50 7.32
N THR A 201 2.20 9.86 8.39
CA THR A 201 2.87 11.16 8.49
C THR A 201 4.07 11.22 7.57
N SER A 202 4.68 12.40 7.41
CA SER A 202 5.91 12.56 6.62
C SER A 202 7.02 11.65 7.17
N THR A 203 7.59 10.87 6.29
CA THR A 203 8.71 9.95 6.57
C THR A 203 10.01 10.49 5.97
#